data_f7e54b44afee144a22a69e25b7ef2d82
#
_entry.id   f7e54b44afee144a22a69e25b7ef2d82
#
_cell.length_a   1.000
_cell.length_b   1.000
_cell.length_c   1.000
_cell.angle_alpha   90.00
_cell.angle_beta   90.00
_cell.angle_gamma   90.00
#
_symmetry.space_group_name_H-M   'P 1'
#
loop_
_entity.id
_entity.type
_entity.pdbx_description
1 polymer ?
#
loop_
_entity_poly.entity_id
_entity_poly.type
_entity_poly.pdbx_seq_one_letter_code
_entity_poly.pdbx_strand_id
1 'polypeptide(L)'
;HPGRSADIYRDGVCIGWIGQVHPRLAKALDIDVDVIAFELQLGPLVQRTLPCAGELSRFPSVRRDLAFLVPDEVSWAAVSASVRTTVGPLLREVQLFDRYVGQGVAPGFKSLAMGLILQDNSRTLTDRDVDAVVTDVVAVIEREHRARIRS
;
A
#
# COMPACT_ATOMS: atom_id res chain seq x y z
N HIS A 1 8.56 -16.21 -14.61
CA HIS A 1 9.52 -15.24 -15.17
C HIS A 1 10.27 -14.53 -14.03
N PRO A 2 11.63 -14.54 -13.99
CA PRO A 2 12.39 -14.04 -12.83
C PRO A 2 12.09 -12.57 -12.46
N GLY A 3 11.80 -11.72 -13.44
CA GLY A 3 11.48 -10.30 -13.21
C GLY A 3 10.00 -9.99 -13.06
N ARG A 4 9.12 -11.02 -13.03
CA ARG A 4 7.66 -10.85 -12.95
C ARG A 4 7.04 -11.95 -12.09
N SER A 5 7.55 -12.09 -10.86
CA SER A 5 7.04 -13.00 -9.84
C SER A 5 7.15 -12.35 -8.47
N ALA A 6 6.28 -12.76 -7.57
CA ALA A 6 6.25 -12.31 -6.19
C ALA A 6 5.80 -13.46 -5.28
N ASP A 7 6.34 -13.49 -4.08
CA ASP A 7 5.84 -14.35 -3.01
C ASP A 7 4.61 -13.73 -2.36
N ILE A 8 3.68 -14.60 -1.95
CA ILE A 8 2.45 -14.20 -1.27
C ILE A 8 2.59 -14.53 0.21
N TYR A 9 2.39 -13.52 1.05
CA TYR A 9 2.47 -13.65 2.51
C TYR A 9 1.12 -13.42 3.16
N ARG A 10 0.85 -14.18 4.23
CA ARG A 10 -0.25 -13.94 5.15
C ARG A 10 0.30 -13.95 6.57
N ASP A 11 0.06 -12.87 7.32
CA ASP A 11 0.52 -12.73 8.71
C ASP A 11 2.03 -13.01 8.88
N GLY A 12 2.85 -12.56 7.90
CA GLY A 12 4.29 -12.77 7.88
C GLY A 12 4.77 -14.16 7.42
N VAL A 13 3.87 -15.08 7.13
CA VAL A 13 4.18 -16.43 6.63
C VAL A 13 4.01 -16.47 5.11
N CYS A 14 5.03 -16.95 4.39
CA CYS A 14 4.91 -17.20 2.96
C CYS A 14 3.93 -18.35 2.73
N ILE A 15 2.86 -18.07 1.99
CA ILE A 15 1.79 -19.04 1.70
C ILE A 15 1.73 -19.43 0.22
N GLY A 16 2.56 -18.86 -0.61
CA GLY A 16 2.59 -19.18 -2.03
C GLY A 16 3.28 -18.14 -2.87
N TRP A 17 3.05 -18.20 -4.15
CA TRP A 17 3.63 -17.29 -5.14
C TRP A 17 2.64 -16.97 -6.25
N ILE A 18 2.92 -15.86 -6.97
CA ILE A 18 2.24 -15.45 -8.19
C ILE A 18 3.28 -14.97 -9.19
N GLY A 19 3.08 -15.24 -10.46
CA GLY A 19 4.01 -14.77 -11.48
C GLY A 19 3.56 -15.02 -12.90
N GLN A 20 4.22 -14.34 -13.83
CA GLN A 20 4.03 -14.57 -15.25
C GLN A 20 4.76 -15.85 -15.67
N VAL A 21 4.08 -16.70 -16.43
CA VAL A 21 4.72 -17.85 -17.10
C VAL A 21 5.83 -17.32 -18.01
N HIS A 22 6.98 -18.02 -18.00
CA HIS A 22 8.11 -17.57 -18.82
C HIS A 22 7.75 -17.59 -20.31
N PRO A 23 8.04 -16.52 -21.10
CA PRO A 23 7.65 -16.44 -22.52
C PRO A 23 8.13 -17.61 -23.38
N ARG A 24 9.29 -18.19 -23.07
CA ARG A 24 9.79 -19.39 -23.76
C ARG A 24 8.88 -20.62 -23.56
N LEU A 25 8.32 -20.75 -22.33
CA LEU A 25 7.39 -21.85 -22.03
C LEU A 25 6.04 -21.61 -22.67
N ALA A 26 5.52 -20.39 -22.60
CA ALA A 26 4.28 -20.02 -23.30
C ALA A 26 4.37 -20.31 -24.79
N LYS A 27 5.47 -19.93 -25.44
CA LYS A 27 5.72 -20.22 -26.85
C LYS A 27 5.84 -21.73 -27.14
N ALA A 28 6.48 -22.51 -26.27
CA ALA A 28 6.58 -23.97 -26.44
C ALA A 28 5.22 -24.67 -26.30
N LEU A 29 4.27 -24.05 -25.63
CA LEU A 29 2.89 -24.53 -25.45
C LEU A 29 1.91 -23.89 -26.45
N ASP A 30 2.40 -23.12 -27.41
CA ASP A 30 1.60 -22.42 -28.44
C ASP A 30 0.58 -21.45 -27.81
N ILE A 31 0.99 -20.74 -26.76
CA ILE A 31 0.18 -19.75 -26.06
C ILE A 31 0.68 -18.34 -26.42
N ASP A 32 -0.16 -17.56 -27.12
CA ASP A 32 0.16 -16.22 -27.62
C ASP A 32 -0.25 -15.07 -26.68
N VAL A 33 -0.65 -15.39 -25.44
CA VAL A 33 -1.07 -14.40 -24.46
C VAL A 33 -0.21 -14.48 -23.19
N ASP A 34 -0.12 -13.38 -22.47
CA ASP A 34 0.53 -13.36 -21.16
C ASP A 34 -0.31 -14.18 -20.17
N VAL A 35 0.29 -15.23 -19.61
CA VAL A 35 -0.35 -16.09 -18.61
C VAL A 35 0.22 -15.75 -17.24
N ILE A 36 -0.65 -15.41 -16.29
CA ILE A 36 -0.32 -15.27 -14.87
C ILE A 36 -0.76 -16.54 -14.16
N ALA A 37 0.17 -17.17 -13.44
CA ALA A 37 -0.09 -18.35 -12.64
C ALA A 37 0.20 -18.04 -11.16
N PHE A 38 -0.48 -18.75 -10.27
CA PHE A 38 -0.23 -18.69 -8.83
C PHE A 38 -0.43 -20.06 -8.18
N GLU A 39 0.23 -20.25 -7.05
CA GLU A 39 0.05 -21.42 -6.19
C GLU A 39 -0.05 -20.95 -4.75
N LEU A 40 -1.00 -21.51 -4.00
CA LEU A 40 -1.26 -21.15 -2.61
C LEU A 40 -1.42 -22.38 -1.74
N GLN A 41 -0.82 -22.35 -0.55
CA GLN A 41 -1.05 -23.35 0.48
C GLN A 41 -2.44 -23.18 1.09
N LEU A 42 -3.28 -24.20 0.98
CA LEU A 42 -4.66 -24.16 1.46
C LEU A 42 -4.75 -24.08 3.00
N GLY A 43 -3.86 -24.76 3.71
CA GLY A 43 -3.89 -24.82 5.19
C GLY A 43 -3.95 -23.44 5.85
N PRO A 44 -2.99 -22.53 5.58
CA PRO A 44 -3.04 -21.18 6.12
C PRO A 44 -4.25 -20.36 5.64
N LEU A 45 -4.79 -20.64 4.44
CA LEU A 45 -5.93 -19.90 3.91
C LEU A 45 -7.23 -20.23 4.62
N VAL A 46 -7.44 -21.47 5.06
CA VAL A 46 -8.65 -21.86 5.76
C VAL A 46 -8.63 -21.50 7.26
N GLN A 47 -7.47 -21.18 7.80
CA GLN A 47 -7.37 -20.63 9.15
C GLN A 47 -7.99 -19.24 9.18
N ARG A 48 -9.07 -19.10 9.93
CA ARG A 48 -9.85 -17.88 9.99
C ARG A 48 -10.10 -17.51 11.45
N THR A 49 -9.75 -16.29 11.81
CA THR A 49 -10.24 -15.68 13.05
C THR A 49 -11.70 -15.30 12.86
N LEU A 50 -12.52 -15.54 13.89
CA LEU A 50 -13.91 -15.07 13.86
C LEU A 50 -13.91 -13.55 13.76
N PRO A 51 -14.71 -12.96 12.85
CA PRO A 51 -14.85 -11.52 12.79
C PRO A 51 -15.45 -11.03 14.11
N CYS A 52 -14.73 -10.13 14.77
CA CYS A 52 -15.26 -9.40 15.93
C CYS A 52 -15.88 -8.10 15.44
N ALA A 53 -17.11 -7.81 15.86
CA ALA A 53 -17.70 -6.50 15.63
C ALA A 53 -16.89 -5.47 16.43
N GLY A 54 -16.22 -4.56 15.73
CA GLY A 54 -15.61 -3.39 16.34
C GLY A 54 -16.63 -2.32 16.66
N GLU A 55 -16.31 -1.41 17.56
CA GLU A 55 -17.13 -0.23 17.80
C GLU A 55 -17.26 0.59 16.52
N LEU A 56 -18.49 0.86 16.11
CA LEU A 56 -18.76 1.76 15.01
C LEU A 56 -18.73 3.19 15.53
N SER A 57 -17.77 3.97 15.01
CA SER A 57 -17.73 5.39 15.32
C SER A 57 -19.00 6.08 14.79
N ARG A 58 -19.59 6.95 15.62
CA ARG A 58 -20.71 7.82 15.24
C ARG A 58 -20.27 9.09 14.53
N PHE A 59 -18.97 9.33 14.50
CA PHE A 59 -18.39 10.54 13.92
C PHE A 59 -17.94 10.27 12.48
N PRO A 60 -18.04 11.25 11.58
CA PRO A 60 -17.65 11.07 10.19
C PRO A 60 -16.14 10.87 10.06
N SER A 61 -15.75 10.05 9.08
CA SER A 61 -14.36 9.96 8.65
C SER A 61 -14.02 11.10 7.67
N VAL A 62 -12.76 11.49 7.65
CA VAL A 62 -12.23 12.48 6.71
C VAL A 62 -11.16 11.80 5.86
N ARG A 63 -11.23 12.01 4.54
CA ARG A 63 -10.21 11.54 3.60
C ARG A 63 -9.29 12.68 3.17
N ARG A 64 -7.99 12.40 3.11
CA ARG A 64 -6.97 13.27 2.51
C ARG A 64 -6.11 12.45 1.56
N ASP A 65 -5.95 12.95 0.36
CA ASP A 65 -5.12 12.31 -0.65
C ASP A 65 -3.77 13.05 -0.73
N LEU A 66 -2.69 12.27 -0.74
CA LEU A 66 -1.33 12.74 -0.79
C LEU A 66 -0.58 12.00 -1.90
N ALA A 67 0.30 12.70 -2.60
CA ALA A 67 1.18 12.10 -3.59
C ALA A 67 2.63 12.43 -3.26
N PHE A 68 3.51 11.43 -3.33
CA PHE A 68 4.93 11.57 -3.06
C PHE A 68 5.78 11.00 -4.19
N LEU A 69 6.87 11.69 -4.50
CA LEU A 69 7.97 11.13 -5.26
C LEU A 69 8.90 10.41 -4.27
N VAL A 70 9.07 9.12 -4.45
CA VAL A 70 9.94 8.28 -3.62
C VAL A 70 10.96 7.55 -4.49
N PRO A 71 12.17 7.23 -3.97
CA PRO A 71 13.11 6.36 -4.67
C PRO A 71 12.50 5.01 -5.03
N ASP A 72 12.90 4.41 -6.15
CA ASP A 72 12.33 3.14 -6.63
C ASP A 72 12.49 1.98 -5.65
N GLU A 73 13.57 1.99 -4.85
CA GLU A 73 13.83 0.96 -3.84
C GLU A 73 12.88 1.04 -2.63
N VAL A 74 12.24 2.18 -2.39
CA VAL A 74 11.31 2.35 -1.26
C VAL A 74 10.01 1.59 -1.53
N SER A 75 9.70 0.60 -0.70
CA SER A 75 8.47 -0.16 -0.84
C SER A 75 7.26 0.59 -0.29
N TRP A 76 6.07 0.30 -0.85
CA TRP A 76 4.81 0.78 -0.25
C TRP A 76 4.64 0.32 1.20
N ALA A 77 5.07 -0.91 1.51
CA ALA A 77 4.99 -1.45 2.86
C ALA A 77 5.75 -0.58 3.87
N ALA A 78 6.97 -0.10 3.52
CA ALA A 78 7.75 0.80 4.35
C ALA A 78 7.03 2.14 4.57
N VAL A 79 6.56 2.78 3.49
CA VAL A 79 5.81 4.05 3.57
C VAL A 79 4.56 3.90 4.43
N SER A 80 3.77 2.86 4.19
CA SER A 80 2.52 2.63 4.93
C SER A 80 2.78 2.33 6.42
N ALA A 81 3.89 1.68 6.76
CA ALA A 81 4.28 1.45 8.16
C ALA A 81 4.62 2.77 8.87
N SER A 82 5.41 3.66 8.24
CA SER A 82 5.72 4.98 8.78
C SER A 82 4.44 5.82 8.99
N VAL A 83 3.52 5.80 8.03
CA VAL A 83 2.21 6.47 8.15
C VAL A 83 1.42 5.93 9.35
N ARG A 84 1.28 4.61 9.47
CA ARG A 84 0.53 3.98 10.56
C ARG A 84 1.11 4.32 11.93
N THR A 85 2.43 4.33 12.04
CA THR A 85 3.12 4.68 13.29
C THR A 85 2.91 6.15 13.65
N THR A 86 2.97 7.04 12.65
CA THR A 86 2.84 8.49 12.86
C THR A 86 1.43 8.90 13.24
N VAL A 87 0.43 8.40 12.51
CA VAL A 87 -0.98 8.78 12.72
C VAL A 87 -1.61 8.06 13.91
N GLY A 88 -1.19 6.81 14.16
CA GLY A 88 -1.68 6.04 15.30
C GLY A 88 -3.20 5.77 15.23
N PRO A 89 -3.91 5.94 16.38
CA PRO A 89 -5.31 5.53 16.50
C PRO A 89 -6.30 6.35 15.65
N LEU A 90 -5.90 7.51 15.17
CA LEU A 90 -6.74 8.31 14.25
C LEU A 90 -6.78 7.75 12.84
N LEU A 91 -5.82 6.87 12.46
CA LEU A 91 -5.78 6.25 11.15
C LEU A 91 -6.72 5.06 11.10
N ARG A 92 -7.83 5.21 10.39
CA ARG A 92 -8.71 4.10 10.07
C ARG A 92 -8.13 3.25 8.94
N GLU A 93 -7.64 3.89 7.90
CA GLU A 93 -7.11 3.21 6.73
C GLU A 93 -6.08 4.10 6.00
N VAL A 94 -5.06 3.46 5.41
CA VAL A 94 -4.18 4.08 4.41
C VAL A 94 -4.21 3.21 3.17
N GLN A 95 -4.55 3.81 2.03
CA GLN A 95 -4.76 3.10 0.77
C GLN A 95 -3.86 3.69 -0.32
N LEU A 96 -3.03 2.84 -0.94
CA LEU A 96 -2.35 3.20 -2.19
C LEU A 96 -3.36 3.06 -3.33
N PHE A 97 -3.60 4.13 -4.08
CA PHE A 97 -4.51 4.08 -5.21
C PHE A 97 -3.83 4.36 -6.56
N ASP A 98 -2.60 4.89 -6.56
CA ASP A 98 -1.85 5.05 -7.80
C ASP A 98 -0.33 4.88 -7.57
N ARG A 99 0.33 4.24 -8.53
CA ARG A 99 1.78 4.14 -8.67
C ARG A 99 2.16 4.49 -10.10
N TYR A 100 2.87 5.60 -10.27
CA TYR A 100 3.25 6.09 -11.58
C TYR A 100 4.77 6.18 -11.74
N VAL A 101 5.25 5.72 -12.88
CA VAL A 101 6.63 5.89 -13.36
C VAL A 101 6.53 6.36 -14.81
N GLY A 102 7.14 7.48 -15.15
CA GLY A 102 7.05 8.00 -16.50
C GLY A 102 7.40 9.49 -16.59
N GLN A 103 6.86 10.15 -17.60
CA GLN A 103 7.13 11.56 -17.85
C GLN A 103 6.78 12.43 -16.63
N GLY A 104 7.71 13.29 -16.22
CA GLY A 104 7.57 14.15 -15.05
C GLY A 104 8.04 13.52 -13.73
N VAL A 105 8.55 12.27 -13.78
CA VAL A 105 9.21 11.61 -12.64
C VAL A 105 10.67 11.39 -13.00
N ALA A 106 11.57 11.81 -12.12
CA ALA A 106 13.02 11.65 -12.35
C ALA A 106 13.42 10.16 -12.43
N PRO A 107 14.43 9.78 -13.23
CA PRO A 107 14.97 8.43 -13.23
C PRO A 107 15.37 7.98 -11.82
N GLY A 108 15.04 6.74 -11.45
CA GLY A 108 15.27 6.18 -10.12
C GLY A 108 14.23 6.57 -9.07
N PHE A 109 13.15 7.23 -9.49
CA PHE A 109 12.01 7.59 -8.63
C PHE A 109 10.70 7.08 -9.20
N LYS A 110 9.71 6.95 -8.31
CA LYS A 110 8.31 6.70 -8.63
C LYS A 110 7.41 7.63 -7.85
N SER A 111 6.23 7.90 -8.38
CA SER A 111 5.15 8.60 -7.68
C SER A 111 4.25 7.57 -7.01
N LEU A 112 3.97 7.74 -5.73
CA LEU A 112 2.97 6.98 -4.98
C LEU A 112 1.88 7.95 -4.54
N ALA A 113 0.62 7.64 -4.91
CA ALA A 113 -0.54 8.40 -4.46
C ALA A 113 -1.35 7.55 -3.47
N MET A 114 -1.60 8.12 -2.31
CA MET A 114 -2.29 7.43 -1.21
C MET A 114 -3.40 8.27 -0.61
N GLY A 115 -4.46 7.60 -0.16
CA GLY A 115 -5.55 8.17 0.62
C GLY A 115 -5.37 7.84 2.10
N LEU A 116 -5.42 8.85 2.95
CA LEU A 116 -5.50 8.71 4.39
C LEU A 116 -6.97 8.83 4.79
N ILE A 117 -7.51 7.81 5.45
CA ILE A 117 -8.85 7.84 6.04
C ILE A 117 -8.68 8.00 7.55
N LEU A 118 -9.03 9.18 8.04
CA LEU A 118 -8.90 9.58 9.44
C LEU A 118 -10.26 9.57 10.12
N GLN A 119 -10.33 9.07 11.33
CA GLN A 119 -11.56 9.07 12.13
C GLN A 119 -11.20 9.03 13.62
N ASP A 120 -11.91 9.81 14.41
CA ASP A 120 -11.87 9.74 15.88
C ASP A 120 -13.15 9.06 16.38
N ASN A 121 -13.06 8.25 17.43
CA ASN A 121 -14.21 7.58 18.03
C ASN A 121 -14.92 8.44 19.09
N SER A 122 -14.31 9.55 19.50
CA SER A 122 -14.80 10.42 20.57
C SER A 122 -15.39 11.75 20.08
N ARG A 123 -14.95 12.24 18.93
CA ARG A 123 -15.37 13.55 18.38
C ARG A 123 -15.24 13.63 16.85
N THR A 124 -15.88 14.61 16.26
CA THR A 124 -15.62 14.99 14.86
C THR A 124 -14.25 15.65 14.74
N LEU A 125 -13.44 15.22 13.77
CA LEU A 125 -12.17 15.87 13.46
C LEU A 125 -12.42 17.23 12.81
N THR A 126 -11.70 18.24 13.28
CA THR A 126 -11.67 19.57 12.64
C THR A 126 -10.63 19.60 11.52
N ASP A 127 -10.75 20.56 10.58
CA ASP A 127 -9.74 20.74 9.53
C ASP A 127 -8.35 20.95 10.13
N ARG A 128 -8.24 21.67 11.25
CA ARG A 128 -6.96 21.87 11.94
C ARG A 128 -6.35 20.57 12.46
N ASP A 129 -7.15 19.65 13.00
CA ASP A 129 -6.68 18.32 13.43
C ASP A 129 -6.13 17.55 12.25
N VAL A 130 -6.86 17.56 11.14
CA VAL A 130 -6.50 16.85 9.90
C VAL A 130 -5.24 17.44 9.28
N ASP A 131 -5.12 18.76 9.21
CA ASP A 131 -3.95 19.45 8.64
C ASP A 131 -2.68 19.19 9.49
N ALA A 132 -2.82 19.11 10.82
CA ALA A 132 -1.72 18.75 11.70
C ALA A 132 -1.23 17.31 11.40
N VAL A 133 -2.14 16.35 11.30
CA VAL A 133 -1.80 14.96 10.94
C VAL A 133 -1.14 14.88 9.57
N VAL A 134 -1.64 15.60 8.58
CA VAL A 134 -1.05 15.64 7.24
C VAL A 134 0.37 16.20 7.29
N THR A 135 0.58 17.27 8.05
CA THR A 135 1.91 17.88 8.22
C THR A 135 2.91 16.90 8.82
N ASP A 136 2.50 16.17 9.86
CA ASP A 136 3.35 15.17 10.51
C ASP A 136 3.67 14.00 9.58
N VAL A 137 2.69 13.51 8.83
CA VAL A 137 2.86 12.45 7.82
C VAL A 137 3.83 12.88 6.74
N VAL A 138 3.68 14.09 6.17
CA VAL A 138 4.58 14.63 5.16
C VAL A 138 6.00 14.69 5.70
N ALA A 139 6.20 15.28 6.88
CA ALA A 139 7.52 15.43 7.49
C ALA A 139 8.22 14.08 7.72
N VAL A 140 7.47 13.06 8.18
CA VAL A 140 8.02 11.72 8.42
C VAL A 140 8.40 11.03 7.11
N ILE A 141 7.53 11.06 6.11
CA ILE A 141 7.79 10.41 4.82
C ILE A 141 8.99 11.07 4.11
N GLU A 142 9.09 12.38 4.15
CA GLU A 142 10.25 13.10 3.57
C GLU A 142 11.56 12.75 4.29
N ARG A 143 11.52 12.69 5.62
CA ARG A 143 12.70 12.37 6.43
C ARG A 143 13.15 10.92 6.29
N GLU A 144 12.23 9.97 6.37
CA GLU A 144 12.58 8.54 6.46
C GLU A 144 12.79 7.89 5.09
N HIS A 145 12.06 8.37 4.08
CA HIS A 145 12.07 7.75 2.76
C HIS A 145 12.72 8.62 1.67
N ARG A 146 13.35 9.76 2.04
CA ARG A 146 13.90 10.74 1.08
C ARG A 146 12.88 11.14 0.01
N ALA A 147 11.63 11.14 0.40
CA ALA A 147 10.52 11.47 -0.47
C ALA A 147 10.35 12.99 -0.63
N ARG A 148 9.57 13.40 -1.63
CA ARG A 148 9.12 14.79 -1.80
C ARG A 148 7.65 14.76 -2.11
N ILE A 149 6.89 15.65 -1.48
CA ILE A 149 5.48 15.81 -1.82
C ILE A 149 5.34 16.28 -3.27
N ARG A 150 4.40 15.70 -3.98
CA ARG A 150 4.05 16.09 -5.33
C ARG A 150 2.78 16.95 -5.26
N SER A 151 2.90 18.22 -5.55
CA SER A 151 1.78 19.18 -5.70
C SER A 151 1.13 19.08 -7.06
#